data_a722164d2f70b641a79726e4a28439f1
#
_entry.id   a722164d2f70b641a79726e4a28439f1
#
_cell.length_a   1.000
_cell.length_b   1.000
_cell.length_c   1.000
_cell.angle_alpha   90.00
_cell.angle_beta   90.00
_cell.angle_gamma   90.00
#
_symmetry.space_group_name_H-M   'P 1'
#
loop_
_entity.id
_entity.type
_entity.pdbx_description
1 polymer ?
#
loop_
_entity_poly.entity_id
_entity_poly.type
_entity_poly.pdbx_seq_one_letter_code
_entity_poly.pdbx_strand_id
1 'polypeptide(L)'
;ERGSYSSYDGSLWSRGIFPLDSLDILVEQRGEKYIDVNRDETLDWEALKAKVASAGMRNSNVMAIAPTATIANITGVSQSIEPTYQNLYVKSNLSGEFTVVNPYLVNDLKSRDLWDKVMVNDLKYFDGSVQTIDRVPADLKAKYATAFEVEPRWLVDSASRRQKWIDQAQSLNLYINNASGKKLDVTYRMAWFS
;
A
#
# COMPACT_ATOMS: atom_id res chain seq x y z
N GLU A 1 8.58 -25.29 -21.65
CA GLU A 1 7.77 -26.49 -21.99
C GLU A 1 6.32 -26.16 -22.40
N ARG A 2 5.71 -25.09 -21.84
CA ARG A 2 4.31 -24.71 -22.10
C ARG A 2 4.14 -23.53 -23.07
N GLY A 3 5.24 -22.95 -23.54
CA GLY A 3 5.23 -21.82 -24.46
C GLY A 3 4.70 -20.51 -23.85
N SER A 4 4.56 -19.50 -24.69
CA SER A 4 4.00 -18.22 -24.34
C SER A 4 2.47 -18.29 -24.18
N TYR A 5 1.88 -17.32 -23.45
CA TYR A 5 0.42 -17.19 -23.43
C TYR A 5 -0.13 -16.76 -24.81
N SER A 6 -1.39 -17.07 -25.09
CA SER A 6 -1.98 -16.98 -26.42
C SER A 6 -1.98 -15.60 -27.07
N SER A 7 -2.03 -14.52 -26.25
CA SER A 7 -2.01 -13.12 -26.71
C SER A 7 -0.66 -12.43 -26.44
N TYR A 8 0.43 -13.21 -26.47
CA TYR A 8 1.78 -12.66 -26.23
C TYR A 8 2.21 -11.70 -27.34
N ASP A 9 1.96 -12.07 -28.60
CA ASP A 9 2.32 -11.26 -29.75
C ASP A 9 1.57 -9.93 -29.74
N GLY A 10 2.32 -8.82 -29.87
CA GLY A 10 1.80 -7.46 -29.78
C GLY A 10 1.64 -6.93 -28.34
N SER A 11 1.85 -7.76 -27.33
CA SER A 11 1.84 -7.33 -25.92
C SER A 11 3.02 -6.39 -25.61
N LEU A 12 2.98 -5.70 -24.46
CA LEU A 12 4.10 -4.91 -23.98
C LEU A 12 5.36 -5.77 -23.82
N TRP A 13 5.21 -6.98 -23.28
CA TRP A 13 6.33 -7.93 -23.12
C TRP A 13 6.99 -8.33 -24.43
N SER A 14 6.21 -8.62 -25.47
CA SER A 14 6.75 -8.98 -26.78
C SER A 14 7.43 -7.80 -27.49
N ARG A 15 7.06 -6.57 -27.13
CA ARG A 15 7.66 -5.33 -27.59
C ARG A 15 8.87 -4.89 -26.75
N GLY A 16 9.25 -5.65 -25.73
CA GLY A 16 10.36 -5.35 -24.85
C GLY A 16 10.06 -4.21 -23.84
N ILE A 17 8.78 -3.88 -23.63
CA ILE A 17 8.35 -2.83 -22.68
C ILE A 17 8.02 -3.50 -21.36
N PHE A 18 8.88 -3.31 -20.37
CA PHE A 18 8.74 -3.81 -19.01
C PHE A 18 8.16 -2.72 -18.09
N PRO A 19 7.75 -3.05 -16.86
CA PRO A 19 7.17 -2.05 -15.96
C PRO A 19 8.03 -0.79 -15.80
N LEU A 20 9.34 -0.92 -15.65
CA LEU A 20 10.25 0.22 -15.51
C LEU A 20 10.28 1.11 -16.77
N ASP A 21 10.20 0.50 -17.96
CA ASP A 21 10.17 1.24 -19.23
C ASP A 21 8.89 2.08 -19.38
N SER A 22 7.85 1.79 -18.61
CA SER A 22 6.61 2.57 -18.59
C SER A 22 6.83 4.03 -18.12
N LEU A 23 7.90 4.30 -17.37
CA LEU A 23 8.28 5.66 -16.99
C LEU A 23 8.68 6.50 -18.21
N ASP A 24 9.33 5.92 -19.22
CA ASP A 24 9.71 6.63 -20.44
C ASP A 24 8.47 6.99 -21.25
N ILE A 25 7.51 6.07 -21.34
CA ILE A 25 6.21 6.35 -21.98
C ILE A 25 5.47 7.47 -21.23
N LEU A 26 5.52 7.46 -19.91
CA LEU A 26 4.88 8.49 -19.09
C LEU A 26 5.54 9.85 -19.29
N VAL A 27 6.88 9.90 -19.36
CA VAL A 27 7.64 11.13 -19.69
C VAL A 27 7.25 11.66 -21.07
N GLU A 28 7.17 10.80 -22.07
CA GLU A 28 6.75 11.17 -23.42
C GLU A 28 5.34 11.79 -23.44
N GLN A 29 4.41 11.21 -22.69
CA GLN A 29 3.01 11.64 -22.67
C GLN A 29 2.75 12.89 -21.83
N ARG A 30 3.47 13.08 -20.73
CA ARG A 30 3.17 14.11 -19.71
C ARG A 30 4.27 15.15 -19.55
N GLY A 31 5.48 14.87 -19.99
CA GLY A 31 6.67 15.68 -19.78
C GLY A 31 7.39 15.32 -18.47
N GLU A 32 8.71 15.40 -18.50
CA GLU A 32 9.62 14.98 -17.43
C GLU A 32 9.39 15.72 -16.09
N LYS A 33 9.03 17.00 -16.15
CA LYS A 33 8.83 17.85 -14.95
C LYS A 33 7.72 17.37 -14.00
N TYR A 34 6.87 16.45 -14.44
CA TYR A 34 5.76 15.90 -13.65
C TYR A 34 6.04 14.52 -13.10
N ILE A 35 7.26 14.01 -13.27
CA ILE A 35 7.62 12.67 -12.90
C ILE A 35 8.84 12.71 -11.98
N ASP A 36 8.58 12.71 -10.66
CA ASP A 36 9.61 12.68 -9.62
C ASP A 36 9.74 11.25 -9.05
N VAL A 37 10.15 10.32 -9.90
CA VAL A 37 10.34 8.91 -9.52
C VAL A 37 11.78 8.50 -9.78
N ASN A 38 12.45 7.99 -8.73
CA ASN A 38 13.78 7.41 -8.87
C ASN A 38 13.75 6.24 -9.86
N ARG A 39 14.70 6.22 -10.79
CA ARG A 39 14.82 5.21 -11.85
C ARG A 39 15.89 4.15 -11.55
N ASP A 40 16.56 4.22 -10.40
CA ASP A 40 17.60 3.26 -10.03
C ASP A 40 17.01 1.85 -10.03
N GLU A 41 17.79 0.94 -10.56
CA GLU A 41 17.50 -0.49 -10.62
C GLU A 41 18.67 -1.28 -10.04
N THR A 42 18.38 -2.40 -9.40
CA THR A 42 19.38 -3.26 -8.73
C THR A 42 19.47 -4.65 -9.35
N LEU A 43 18.54 -4.98 -10.26
CA LEU A 43 18.50 -6.26 -10.97
C LEU A 43 18.91 -6.07 -12.42
N ASP A 44 19.43 -7.14 -13.02
CA ASP A 44 19.82 -7.15 -14.44
C ASP A 44 18.57 -7.29 -15.33
N TRP A 45 17.91 -6.17 -15.60
CA TRP A 45 16.71 -6.09 -16.43
C TRP A 45 17.02 -6.38 -17.90
N GLU A 46 18.21 -6.03 -18.39
CA GLU A 46 18.59 -6.28 -19.78
C GLU A 46 18.75 -7.78 -20.06
N ALA A 47 19.35 -8.53 -19.14
CA ALA A 47 19.39 -10.00 -19.25
C ALA A 47 17.98 -10.60 -19.19
N LEU A 48 17.08 -10.07 -18.39
CA LEU A 48 15.69 -10.50 -18.33
C LEU A 48 14.94 -10.20 -19.63
N LYS A 49 15.09 -9.01 -20.20
CA LYS A 49 14.50 -8.60 -21.49
C LYS A 49 14.98 -9.54 -22.61
N ALA A 50 16.28 -9.81 -22.69
CA ALA A 50 16.85 -10.74 -23.67
C ALA A 50 16.26 -12.16 -23.53
N LYS A 51 16.10 -12.64 -22.30
CA LYS A 51 15.48 -13.94 -22.02
C LYS A 51 14.01 -13.97 -22.43
N VAL A 52 13.24 -12.94 -22.15
CA VAL A 52 11.82 -12.85 -22.55
C VAL A 52 11.68 -12.74 -24.06
N ALA A 53 12.54 -11.98 -24.73
CA ALA A 53 12.54 -11.87 -26.19
C ALA A 53 12.80 -13.23 -26.87
N SER A 54 13.67 -14.06 -26.30
CA SER A 54 14.01 -15.37 -26.89
C SER A 54 13.05 -16.50 -26.50
N ALA A 55 12.52 -16.50 -25.28
CA ALA A 55 11.73 -17.60 -24.73
C ALA A 55 10.22 -17.30 -24.61
N GLY A 56 9.83 -16.02 -24.75
CA GLY A 56 8.47 -15.57 -24.46
C GLY A 56 8.13 -15.56 -22.97
N MET A 57 6.87 -15.33 -22.67
CA MET A 57 6.32 -15.35 -21.30
C MET A 57 5.11 -16.26 -21.18
N ARG A 58 5.07 -17.03 -20.10
CA ARG A 58 3.94 -17.93 -19.81
C ARG A 58 2.72 -17.18 -19.28
N ASN A 59 2.91 -16.15 -18.47
CA ASN A 59 1.85 -15.37 -17.84
C ASN A 59 1.78 -13.97 -18.45
N SER A 60 0.57 -13.49 -18.75
CA SER A 60 0.36 -12.14 -19.31
C SER A 60 0.62 -11.04 -18.26
N ASN A 61 0.37 -11.35 -16.99
CA ASN A 61 0.60 -10.45 -15.86
C ASN A 61 1.28 -11.24 -14.74
N VAL A 62 2.16 -10.57 -14.01
CA VAL A 62 3.02 -11.20 -13.00
C VAL A 62 2.83 -10.58 -11.63
N MET A 63 2.61 -9.25 -11.56
CA MET A 63 2.57 -8.53 -10.30
C MET A 63 1.44 -7.51 -10.25
N ALA A 64 0.65 -7.58 -9.18
CA ALA A 64 -0.40 -6.61 -8.86
C ALA A 64 -0.43 -6.34 -7.35
N ILE A 65 -0.98 -5.19 -6.95
CA ILE A 65 -1.34 -4.92 -5.56
C ILE A 65 -2.86 -4.88 -5.47
N ALA A 66 -3.42 -5.98 -4.98
CA ALA A 66 -4.86 -6.14 -4.82
C ALA A 66 -5.33 -5.58 -3.46
N PRO A 67 -6.64 -5.24 -3.31
CA PRO A 67 -7.22 -4.78 -2.05
C PRO A 67 -7.12 -5.79 -0.91
N THR A 68 -7.12 -7.08 -1.20
CA THR A 68 -6.99 -8.21 -0.25
C THR A 68 -7.99 -8.21 0.91
N ALA A 69 -9.15 -7.58 0.77
CA ALA A 69 -10.13 -7.36 1.85
C ALA A 69 -10.56 -8.65 2.56
N THR A 70 -10.88 -9.71 1.81
CA THR A 70 -11.30 -11.00 2.37
C THR A 70 -10.11 -11.87 2.76
N ILE A 71 -9.09 -11.94 1.93
CA ILE A 71 -7.89 -12.75 2.17
C ILE A 71 -7.16 -12.27 3.42
N ALA A 72 -7.02 -10.96 3.61
CA ALA A 72 -6.40 -10.37 4.79
C ALA A 72 -7.10 -10.80 6.10
N ASN A 73 -8.43 -10.91 6.09
CA ASN A 73 -9.19 -11.39 7.25
C ASN A 73 -8.93 -12.87 7.56
N ILE A 74 -8.77 -13.70 6.53
CA ILE A 74 -8.48 -15.13 6.70
C ILE A 74 -7.07 -15.33 7.25
N THR A 75 -6.11 -14.54 6.76
CA THR A 75 -4.69 -14.66 7.15
C THR A 75 -4.33 -13.86 8.40
N GLY A 76 -5.25 -13.02 8.90
CA GLY A 76 -5.02 -12.22 10.12
C GLY A 76 -4.00 -11.09 9.94
N VAL A 77 -3.92 -10.52 8.73
CA VAL A 77 -3.04 -9.39 8.40
C VAL A 77 -3.84 -8.16 7.96
N SER A 78 -3.18 -7.00 7.85
CA SER A 78 -3.80 -5.79 7.31
C SER A 78 -4.03 -5.91 5.80
N GLN A 79 -5.03 -5.17 5.32
CA GLN A 79 -5.39 -5.15 3.90
C GLN A 79 -4.36 -4.36 3.09
N SER A 80 -4.13 -4.80 1.86
CA SER A 80 -3.27 -4.11 0.88
C SER A 80 -1.87 -3.78 1.45
N ILE A 81 -1.26 -2.69 1.01
CA ILE A 81 -0.01 -2.13 1.56
C ILE A 81 -0.34 -0.75 2.14
N GLU A 82 -1.17 -0.75 3.17
CA GLU A 82 -1.72 0.46 3.77
C GLU A 82 -1.55 0.44 5.29
N PRO A 83 -1.56 1.60 5.96
CA PRO A 83 -1.61 1.68 7.41
C PRO A 83 -2.86 0.99 7.96
N THR A 84 -2.76 0.50 9.19
CA THR A 84 -3.92 -0.05 9.89
C THR A 84 -5.01 1.01 10.05
N TYR A 85 -6.25 0.66 9.70
CA TYR A 85 -7.39 1.57 9.78
C TYR A 85 -7.59 2.10 11.21
N GLN A 86 -7.68 1.18 12.18
CA GLN A 86 -7.76 1.45 13.61
C GLN A 86 -7.09 0.32 14.39
N ASN A 87 -6.48 0.61 15.55
CA ASN A 87 -5.88 -0.42 16.39
C ASN A 87 -6.89 -1.20 17.24
N LEU A 88 -8.09 -0.66 17.43
CA LEU A 88 -9.23 -1.31 18.09
C LEU A 88 -10.51 -0.87 17.38
N TYR A 89 -11.31 -1.80 16.91
CA TYR A 89 -12.61 -1.51 16.28
C TYR A 89 -13.57 -2.69 16.40
N VAL A 90 -14.83 -2.43 16.17
CA VAL A 90 -15.88 -3.45 16.11
C VAL A 90 -16.18 -3.77 14.65
N LYS A 91 -16.11 -5.02 14.30
CA LYS A 91 -16.50 -5.53 12.99
C LYS A 91 -17.85 -6.24 13.09
N SER A 92 -18.82 -5.72 12.37
CA SER A 92 -20.18 -6.29 12.29
C SER A 92 -20.34 -7.08 10.99
N ASN A 93 -20.93 -8.26 11.07
CA ASN A 93 -21.35 -9.06 9.93
C ASN A 93 -22.65 -9.82 10.25
N LEU A 94 -23.14 -10.66 9.33
CA LEU A 94 -24.36 -11.45 9.54
C LEU A 94 -24.28 -12.43 10.72
N SER A 95 -23.08 -12.78 11.19
CA SER A 95 -22.87 -13.70 12.31
C SER A 95 -22.73 -12.98 13.66
N GLY A 96 -22.69 -11.64 13.68
CA GLY A 96 -22.60 -10.85 14.89
C GLY A 96 -21.54 -9.74 14.85
N GLU A 97 -21.24 -9.21 16.03
CA GLU A 97 -20.23 -8.17 16.24
C GLU A 97 -18.97 -8.76 16.89
N PHE A 98 -17.82 -8.42 16.33
CA PHE A 98 -16.53 -8.90 16.79
C PHE A 98 -15.61 -7.72 17.07
N THR A 99 -15.10 -7.65 18.30
CA THR A 99 -14.05 -6.69 18.64
C THR A 99 -12.72 -7.17 18.08
N VAL A 100 -12.11 -6.38 17.24
CA VAL A 100 -10.79 -6.63 16.65
C VAL A 100 -9.80 -5.66 17.28
N VAL A 101 -8.70 -6.19 17.78
CA VAL A 101 -7.59 -5.40 18.32
C VAL A 101 -6.30 -5.75 17.59
N ASN A 102 -5.43 -4.77 17.38
CA ASN A 102 -4.12 -5.00 16.79
C ASN A 102 -3.24 -5.82 17.77
N PRO A 103 -2.95 -7.09 17.46
CA PRO A 103 -2.23 -7.97 18.39
C PRO A 103 -0.79 -7.52 18.62
N TYR A 104 -0.16 -6.85 17.67
CA TYR A 104 1.19 -6.33 17.80
C TYR A 104 1.24 -5.18 18.81
N LEU A 105 0.28 -4.26 18.75
CA LEU A 105 0.14 -3.19 19.74
C LEU A 105 -0.06 -3.78 21.16
N VAL A 106 -0.95 -4.77 21.31
CA VAL A 106 -1.19 -5.43 22.59
C VAL A 106 0.09 -6.06 23.14
N ASN A 107 0.85 -6.74 22.30
CA ASN A 107 2.10 -7.37 22.71
C ASN A 107 3.16 -6.34 23.13
N ASP A 108 3.31 -5.26 22.37
CA ASP A 108 4.25 -4.19 22.70
C ASP A 108 3.83 -3.45 24.00
N LEU A 109 2.55 -3.21 24.21
CA LEU A 109 2.06 -2.62 25.46
C LEU A 109 2.24 -3.55 26.66
N LYS A 110 2.01 -4.86 26.49
CA LYS A 110 2.27 -5.87 27.55
C LYS A 110 3.76 -5.94 27.90
N SER A 111 4.63 -5.91 26.93
CA SER A 111 6.09 -5.96 27.16
C SER A 111 6.63 -4.75 27.93
N ARG A 112 5.84 -3.69 28.04
CA ARG A 112 6.16 -2.45 28.76
C ARG A 112 5.29 -2.20 29.99
N ASP A 113 4.54 -3.22 30.44
CA ASP A 113 3.61 -3.13 31.58
C ASP A 113 2.54 -2.04 31.43
N LEU A 114 2.16 -1.72 30.19
CA LEU A 114 1.17 -0.68 29.87
C LEU A 114 -0.22 -1.25 29.53
N TRP A 115 -0.37 -2.57 29.40
CA TRP A 115 -1.63 -3.21 29.07
C TRP A 115 -2.46 -3.51 30.31
N ASP A 116 -3.46 -2.68 30.57
CA ASP A 116 -4.40 -2.81 31.68
C ASP A 116 -5.81 -2.34 31.29
N LYS A 117 -6.76 -2.36 32.23
CA LYS A 117 -8.14 -1.92 31.99
C LYS A 117 -8.24 -0.45 31.58
N VAL A 118 -7.34 0.40 32.08
CA VAL A 118 -7.31 1.83 31.73
C VAL A 118 -6.91 1.98 30.28
N MET A 119 -5.83 1.29 29.84
CA MET A 119 -5.40 1.30 28.45
C MET A 119 -6.49 0.82 27.48
N VAL A 120 -7.23 -0.25 27.85
CA VAL A 120 -8.35 -0.73 27.04
C VAL A 120 -9.46 0.30 26.94
N ASN A 121 -9.77 1.02 28.03
CA ASN A 121 -10.77 2.08 28.02
C ASN A 121 -10.29 3.30 27.21
N ASP A 122 -9.02 3.69 27.33
CA ASP A 122 -8.44 4.77 26.55
C ASP A 122 -8.49 4.44 25.05
N LEU A 123 -8.10 3.23 24.65
CA LEU A 123 -8.19 2.79 23.25
C LEU A 123 -9.63 2.80 22.72
N LYS A 124 -10.62 2.45 23.55
CA LYS A 124 -12.03 2.57 23.17
C LYS A 124 -12.48 4.02 23.04
N TYR A 125 -12.06 4.87 23.95
CA TYR A 125 -12.42 6.28 23.97
C TYR A 125 -11.84 7.05 22.79
N PHE A 126 -10.62 6.70 22.37
CA PHE A 126 -9.93 7.33 21.26
C PHE A 126 -10.02 6.54 19.93
N ASP A 127 -11.06 5.71 19.76
CA ASP A 127 -11.32 4.94 18.54
C ASP A 127 -10.11 4.15 18.03
N GLY A 128 -9.35 3.56 18.94
CA GLY A 128 -8.15 2.77 18.63
C GLY A 128 -6.89 3.59 18.32
N SER A 129 -6.94 4.92 18.44
CA SER A 129 -5.75 5.76 18.35
C SER A 129 -4.94 5.68 19.64
N VAL A 130 -3.62 5.70 19.50
CA VAL A 130 -2.67 5.82 20.63
C VAL A 130 -2.07 7.22 20.76
N GLN A 131 -2.38 8.14 19.84
CA GLN A 131 -1.71 9.43 19.75
C GLN A 131 -1.94 10.34 20.98
N THR A 132 -3.17 10.34 21.50
CA THR A 132 -3.60 11.19 22.61
C THR A 132 -3.52 10.50 23.98
N ILE A 133 -3.07 9.26 24.05
CA ILE A 133 -2.88 8.54 25.30
C ILE A 133 -1.50 8.89 25.87
N ASP A 134 -1.47 9.70 26.94
CA ASP A 134 -0.23 10.27 27.50
C ASP A 134 0.79 9.21 27.92
N ARG A 135 0.31 8.11 28.51
CA ARG A 135 1.15 7.01 29.00
C ARG A 135 1.78 6.16 27.90
N VAL A 136 1.37 6.31 26.62
CA VAL A 136 1.97 5.59 25.49
C VAL A 136 3.23 6.31 25.04
N PRO A 137 4.39 5.65 25.00
CA PRO A 137 5.65 6.23 24.54
C PRO A 137 5.63 6.66 23.08
N ALA A 138 6.42 7.68 22.74
CA ALA A 138 6.45 8.30 21.41
C ALA A 138 6.79 7.32 20.27
N ASP A 139 7.66 6.34 20.53
CA ASP A 139 8.02 5.32 19.56
C ASP A 139 6.84 4.39 19.24
N LEU A 140 6.01 4.05 20.22
CA LEU A 140 4.78 3.29 19.96
C LEU A 140 3.72 4.14 19.27
N LYS A 141 3.60 5.43 19.61
CA LYS A 141 2.73 6.37 18.89
C LYS A 141 3.09 6.43 17.41
N ALA A 142 4.37 6.56 17.08
CA ALA A 142 4.85 6.55 15.70
C ALA A 142 4.59 5.22 14.98
N LYS A 143 4.85 4.10 15.66
CA LYS A 143 4.70 2.74 15.09
C LYS A 143 3.24 2.37 14.82
N TYR A 144 2.32 2.78 15.68
CA TYR A 144 0.90 2.41 15.65
C TYR A 144 -0.02 3.55 15.22
N ALA A 145 0.51 4.52 14.48
CA ALA A 145 -0.30 5.54 13.82
C ALA A 145 -1.32 4.89 12.89
N THR A 146 -2.58 5.31 13.00
CA THR A 146 -3.67 4.81 12.18
C THR A 146 -3.67 5.46 10.80
N ALA A 147 -4.43 4.91 9.86
CA ALA A 147 -4.54 5.43 8.50
C ALA A 147 -4.96 6.91 8.44
N PHE A 148 -5.76 7.39 9.38
CA PHE A 148 -6.17 8.79 9.46
C PHE A 148 -5.11 9.72 10.09
N GLU A 149 -4.09 9.18 10.71
CA GLU A 149 -3.00 9.89 11.37
C GLU A 149 -1.74 9.97 10.50
N VAL A 150 -1.66 9.12 9.49
CA VAL A 150 -0.61 9.17 8.47
C VAL A 150 -1.00 10.16 7.39
N GLU A 151 -0.09 11.08 7.05
CA GLU A 151 -0.34 12.02 5.96
C GLU A 151 -0.52 11.29 4.61
N PRO A 152 -1.59 11.61 3.84
CA PRO A 152 -1.85 11.00 2.54
C PRO A 152 -0.67 11.08 1.55
N ARG A 153 0.16 12.09 1.69
CA ARG A 153 1.39 12.27 0.89
C ARG A 153 2.27 11.02 0.92
N TRP A 154 2.50 10.43 2.10
CA TRP A 154 3.36 9.26 2.22
C TRP A 154 2.80 8.02 1.52
N LEU A 155 1.46 7.91 1.48
CA LEU A 155 0.79 6.83 0.77
C LEU A 155 0.95 7.02 -0.75
N VAL A 156 0.78 8.23 -1.24
CA VAL A 156 0.97 8.57 -2.66
C VAL A 156 2.43 8.35 -3.08
N ASP A 157 3.39 8.90 -2.34
CA ASP A 157 4.83 8.73 -2.63
C ASP A 157 5.22 7.24 -2.66
N SER A 158 4.73 6.46 -1.71
CA SER A 158 5.00 5.02 -1.66
C SER A 158 4.36 4.27 -2.82
N ALA A 159 3.15 4.65 -3.22
CA ALA A 159 2.45 4.04 -4.35
C ALA A 159 3.15 4.35 -5.67
N SER A 160 3.55 5.60 -5.88
CA SER A 160 4.32 6.04 -7.05
C SER A 160 5.61 5.23 -7.21
N ARG A 161 6.37 5.08 -6.11
CA ARG A 161 7.63 4.30 -6.12
C ARG A 161 7.43 2.83 -6.42
N ARG A 162 6.28 2.25 -6.04
CA ARG A 162 5.96 0.84 -6.34
C ARG A 162 5.49 0.64 -7.77
N GLN A 163 4.76 1.60 -8.35
CA GLN A 163 4.09 1.43 -9.64
C GLN A 163 5.05 1.04 -10.77
N LYS A 164 6.27 1.56 -10.77
CA LYS A 164 7.30 1.23 -11.76
C LYS A 164 7.80 -0.22 -11.73
N TRP A 165 7.41 -1.00 -10.72
CA TRP A 165 7.84 -2.39 -10.55
C TRP A 165 6.74 -3.41 -10.80
N ILE A 166 5.52 -2.94 -11.07
CA ILE A 166 4.36 -3.81 -11.28
C ILE A 166 3.77 -3.60 -12.67
N ASP A 167 3.23 -4.66 -13.23
CA ASP A 167 2.67 -4.69 -14.59
C ASP A 167 1.15 -4.50 -14.63
N GLN A 168 0.54 -4.22 -13.47
CA GLN A 168 -0.86 -3.89 -13.32
C GLN A 168 -1.06 -2.66 -12.44
N ALA A 169 -2.29 -2.16 -12.37
CA ALA A 169 -2.66 -1.12 -11.42
C ALA A 169 -2.55 -1.63 -9.97
N GLN A 170 -2.42 -0.71 -9.03
CA GLN A 170 -2.45 -1.00 -7.60
C GLN A 170 -3.70 -0.43 -6.95
N SER A 171 -4.23 -1.17 -5.98
CA SER A 171 -5.23 -0.64 -5.06
C SER A 171 -4.58 0.33 -4.09
N LEU A 172 -5.18 1.51 -3.93
CA LEU A 172 -4.71 2.54 -3.02
C LEU A 172 -5.90 3.26 -2.40
N ASN A 173 -6.06 3.13 -1.07
CA ASN A 173 -6.99 3.93 -0.31
C ASN A 173 -6.25 5.11 0.32
N LEU A 174 -6.82 6.29 0.16
CA LEU A 174 -6.32 7.52 0.76
C LEU A 174 -7.26 7.94 1.88
N TYR A 175 -6.71 8.13 3.07
CA TYR A 175 -7.45 8.50 4.26
C TYR A 175 -7.17 9.97 4.58
N ILE A 176 -8.23 10.77 4.74
CA ILE A 176 -8.09 12.21 4.97
C ILE A 176 -8.83 12.59 6.24
N ASN A 177 -8.07 12.92 7.26
CA ASN A 177 -8.61 13.49 8.49
C ASN A 177 -8.99 14.97 8.27
N ASN A 178 -10.12 15.40 8.85
CA ASN A 178 -10.64 16.76 8.69
C ASN A 178 -10.70 17.17 7.21
N ALA A 179 -11.46 16.39 6.41
CA ALA A 179 -11.56 16.55 4.97
C ALA A 179 -12.04 17.96 4.59
N SER A 180 -11.39 18.54 3.57
CA SER A 180 -11.79 19.79 2.95
C SER A 180 -11.55 19.71 1.45
N GLY A 181 -12.27 20.52 0.67
CA GLY A 181 -12.07 20.60 -0.77
C GLY A 181 -10.61 20.87 -1.15
N LYS A 182 -9.93 21.75 -0.41
CA LYS A 182 -8.50 22.06 -0.62
C LYS A 182 -7.60 20.85 -0.36
N LYS A 183 -7.80 20.13 0.75
CA LYS A 183 -7.00 18.92 1.06
C LYS A 183 -7.20 17.84 0.00
N LEU A 184 -8.44 17.66 -0.44
CA LEU A 184 -8.76 16.69 -1.48
C LEU A 184 -8.10 17.06 -2.81
N ASP A 185 -8.23 18.29 -3.27
CA ASP A 185 -7.61 18.78 -4.51
C ASP A 185 -6.09 18.60 -4.48
N VAL A 186 -5.42 19.03 -3.40
CA VAL A 186 -3.98 18.88 -3.25
C VAL A 186 -3.55 17.40 -3.30
N THR A 187 -4.27 16.52 -2.63
CA THR A 187 -3.95 15.09 -2.60
C THR A 187 -4.11 14.44 -3.98
N TYR A 188 -5.20 14.73 -4.69
CA TYR A 188 -5.41 14.20 -6.03
C TYR A 188 -4.44 14.77 -7.06
N ARG A 189 -4.10 16.07 -6.99
CA ARG A 189 -3.06 16.65 -7.87
C ARG A 189 -1.71 16.01 -7.63
N MET A 190 -1.34 15.82 -6.37
CA MET A 190 -0.09 15.14 -6.04
C MET A 190 -0.07 13.72 -6.62
N ALA A 191 -1.14 12.95 -6.43
CA ALA A 191 -1.25 11.60 -6.98
C ALA A 191 -1.24 11.57 -8.51
N TRP A 192 -1.73 12.63 -9.16
CA TRP A 192 -1.71 12.76 -10.61
C TRP A 192 -0.30 13.07 -11.15
N PHE A 193 0.48 13.87 -10.41
CA PHE A 193 1.81 14.29 -10.85
C PHE A 193 2.93 13.29 -10.48
N SER A 194 2.68 12.39 -9.53
CA SER A 194 3.61 11.35 -9.11
C SER A 194 3.42 10.06 -9.89
#